data_de58726ccee213dca7b8683e407c3a75
#
_entry.id   de58726ccee213dca7b8683e407c3a75
#
_cell.length_a   1.000
_cell.length_b   1.000
_cell.length_c   1.000
_cell.angle_alpha   90.00
_cell.angle_beta   90.00
_cell.angle_gamma   90.00
#
_symmetry.space_group_name_H-M   'P 1'
#
loop_
_entity.id
_entity.type
_entity.pdbx_description
1 polymer ?
#
loop_
_entity_poly.entity_id
_entity_poly.type
_entity_poly.pdbx_seq_one_letter_code
_entity_poly.pdbx_strand_id
1 'polypeptide(L)'
;MSYNPKSLKAEEFINHEEILETLEYAENNKNNRELIEEILEKARPKKTERGVECAGLSHREASVLLACDIPELTEKMYSLAREIKEAFYGNRIVMFAPLYLSNYCVNQCVYCPYHYQNKQIPRKKLTQEEVRQEVNYFCLDPSASYVNFYNST
;
A
#
# COMPACT_ATOMS: atom_id res chain seq x y z
N MET A 1 -24.62 7.71 6.11
CA MET A 1 -23.80 8.94 6.32
C MET A 1 -23.16 9.35 5.00
N SER A 2 -22.98 10.63 4.69
CA SER A 2 -22.27 11.03 3.47
C SER A 2 -20.77 10.95 3.72
N TYR A 3 -20.07 10.17 2.94
CA TYR A 3 -18.62 10.08 2.95
C TYR A 3 -17.97 11.43 2.58
N ASN A 4 -17.14 11.97 3.47
CA ASN A 4 -16.42 13.22 3.25
C ASN A 4 -14.91 13.05 3.52
N PRO A 5 -14.10 12.76 2.49
CA PRO A 5 -12.66 12.50 2.65
C PRO A 5 -11.84 13.71 3.12
N LYS A 6 -12.45 14.91 3.15
CA LYS A 6 -11.81 16.16 3.62
C LYS A 6 -12.18 16.50 5.06
N SER A 7 -13.04 15.71 5.71
CA SER A 7 -13.41 15.96 7.10
C SER A 7 -12.26 15.60 8.04
N LEU A 8 -12.21 16.30 9.18
CA LEU A 8 -11.32 15.97 10.30
C LEU A 8 -11.98 15.02 11.30
N LYS A 9 -13.26 14.67 11.09
CA LYS A 9 -13.99 13.75 11.96
C LYS A 9 -13.98 12.36 11.38
N ALA A 10 -13.48 11.38 12.13
CA ALA A 10 -13.35 10.01 11.69
C ALA A 10 -14.68 9.42 11.18
N GLU A 11 -15.78 9.74 11.85
CA GLU A 11 -17.12 9.23 11.54
C GLU A 11 -17.64 9.68 10.15
N GLU A 12 -17.06 10.73 9.58
CA GLU A 12 -17.46 11.26 8.28
C GLU A 12 -16.66 10.67 7.11
N PHE A 13 -15.49 10.06 7.37
CA PHE A 13 -14.66 9.42 6.33
C PHE A 13 -14.35 7.94 6.59
N ILE A 14 -14.67 7.41 7.78
CA ILE A 14 -14.59 5.99 8.09
C ILE A 14 -16.02 5.47 8.27
N ASN A 15 -16.48 4.63 7.35
CA ASN A 15 -17.76 3.97 7.46
C ASN A 15 -17.61 2.68 8.26
N HIS A 16 -17.87 2.75 9.55
CA HIS A 16 -17.74 1.61 10.46
C HIS A 16 -18.71 0.47 10.13
N GLU A 17 -19.94 0.80 9.72
CA GLU A 17 -20.94 -0.20 9.33
C GLU A 17 -20.48 -0.99 8.11
N GLU A 18 -19.97 -0.31 7.07
CA GLU A 18 -19.42 -0.97 5.87
C GLU A 18 -18.23 -1.88 6.20
N ILE A 19 -17.37 -1.49 7.16
CA ILE A 19 -16.26 -2.31 7.61
C ILE A 19 -16.78 -3.60 8.24
N LEU A 20 -17.76 -3.52 9.16
CA LEU A 20 -18.32 -4.68 9.82
C LEU A 20 -19.04 -5.62 8.83
N GLU A 21 -19.84 -5.08 7.93
CA GLU A 21 -20.50 -5.86 6.86
C GLU A 21 -19.48 -6.54 5.94
N THR A 22 -18.38 -5.86 5.63
CA THR A 22 -17.32 -6.42 4.79
C THR A 22 -16.59 -7.57 5.49
N LEU A 23 -16.31 -7.43 6.78
CA LEU A 23 -15.71 -8.50 7.59
C LEU A 23 -16.64 -9.71 7.75
N GLU A 24 -17.93 -9.48 7.99
CA GLU A 24 -18.94 -10.54 8.06
C GLU A 24 -19.07 -11.26 6.70
N TYR A 25 -19.11 -10.51 5.61
CA TYR A 25 -19.11 -11.07 4.26
C TYR A 25 -17.90 -11.94 4.00
N ALA A 26 -16.71 -11.50 4.41
CA ALA A 26 -15.49 -12.25 4.28
C ALA A 26 -15.52 -13.56 5.07
N GLU A 27 -15.96 -13.53 6.33
CA GLU A 27 -16.07 -14.72 7.18
C GLU A 27 -17.06 -15.75 6.59
N ASN A 28 -18.17 -15.30 6.06
CA ASN A 28 -19.16 -16.16 5.42
C ASN A 28 -18.71 -16.77 4.10
N ASN A 29 -17.72 -16.17 3.43
CA ASN A 29 -17.24 -16.57 2.10
C ASN A 29 -15.79 -17.05 2.06
N LYS A 30 -15.08 -17.09 3.17
CA LYS A 30 -13.65 -17.46 3.23
C LYS A 30 -13.30 -18.83 2.65
N ASN A 31 -14.29 -19.75 2.62
CA ASN A 31 -14.17 -21.11 2.08
C ASN A 31 -15.00 -21.33 0.81
N ASN A 32 -15.54 -20.27 0.21
CA ASN A 32 -16.28 -20.33 -1.03
C ASN A 32 -15.32 -20.42 -2.22
N ARG A 33 -15.00 -21.65 -2.64
CA ARG A 33 -14.03 -21.94 -3.70
C ARG A 33 -14.39 -21.27 -5.02
N GLU A 34 -15.66 -21.33 -5.43
CA GLU A 34 -16.12 -20.77 -6.69
C GLU A 34 -15.93 -19.26 -6.73
N LEU A 35 -16.36 -18.57 -5.68
CA LEU A 35 -16.19 -17.11 -5.55
C LEU A 35 -14.71 -16.71 -5.54
N ILE A 36 -13.86 -17.43 -4.81
CA ILE A 36 -12.42 -17.13 -4.73
C ILE A 36 -11.75 -17.32 -6.10
N GLU A 37 -12.08 -18.39 -6.81
CA GLU A 37 -11.54 -18.64 -8.16
C GLU A 37 -12.01 -17.58 -9.17
N GLU A 38 -13.27 -17.13 -9.08
CA GLU A 38 -13.78 -16.02 -9.88
C GLU A 38 -13.03 -14.72 -9.61
N ILE A 39 -12.79 -14.37 -8.34
CA ILE A 39 -12.01 -13.20 -7.95
C ILE A 39 -10.58 -13.27 -8.50
N LEU A 40 -9.94 -14.44 -8.39
CA LEU A 40 -8.58 -14.63 -8.90
C LEU A 40 -8.54 -14.51 -10.42
N GLU A 41 -9.51 -15.06 -11.13
CA GLU A 41 -9.57 -14.94 -12.59
C GLU A 41 -9.81 -13.48 -13.04
N LYS A 42 -10.67 -12.75 -12.32
CA LYS A 42 -10.88 -11.30 -12.53
C LYS A 42 -9.57 -10.51 -12.38
N ALA A 43 -8.74 -10.87 -11.39
CA ALA A 43 -7.50 -10.17 -11.07
C ALA A 43 -6.34 -10.49 -12.05
N ARG A 44 -6.48 -11.46 -12.95
CA ARG A 44 -5.41 -11.82 -13.90
C ARG A 44 -5.00 -10.66 -14.78
N PRO A 45 -3.69 -10.52 -15.05
CA PRO A 45 -3.19 -9.50 -15.95
C PRO A 45 -3.66 -9.79 -17.39
N LYS A 46 -4.18 -8.77 -18.05
CA LYS A 46 -4.63 -8.82 -19.45
C LYS A 46 -3.75 -7.94 -20.29
N LYS A 47 -3.31 -8.44 -21.44
CA LYS A 47 -2.62 -7.63 -22.44
C LYS A 47 -3.65 -6.84 -23.23
N THR A 48 -3.50 -5.53 -23.26
CA THR A 48 -4.31 -4.60 -24.06
C THR A 48 -3.42 -3.85 -25.04
N GLU A 49 -4.02 -3.08 -25.94
CA GLU A 49 -3.27 -2.20 -26.85
C GLU A 49 -2.45 -1.13 -26.09
N ARG A 50 -2.84 -0.80 -24.85
CA ARG A 50 -2.17 0.18 -24.00
C ARG A 50 -1.09 -0.42 -23.08
N GLY A 51 -0.94 -1.74 -23.09
CA GLY A 51 0.00 -2.47 -22.26
C GLY A 51 -0.69 -3.54 -21.41
N VAL A 52 -0.10 -3.84 -20.25
CA VAL A 52 -0.66 -4.80 -19.28
C VAL A 52 -1.58 -4.08 -18.30
N GLU A 53 -2.78 -4.60 -18.13
CA GLU A 53 -3.78 -4.07 -17.20
C GLU A 53 -4.29 -5.19 -16.28
N CYS A 54 -4.60 -4.85 -15.03
CA CYS A 54 -5.31 -5.72 -14.08
C CYS A 54 -6.59 -5.03 -13.62
N ALA A 55 -7.65 -5.80 -13.47
CA ALA A 55 -8.85 -5.31 -12.80
C ALA A 55 -8.57 -5.14 -11.30
N GLY A 56 -8.96 -4.00 -10.74
CA GLY A 56 -8.92 -3.77 -9.30
C GLY A 56 -9.93 -4.67 -8.57
N LEU A 57 -9.61 -4.99 -7.33
CA LEU A 57 -10.52 -5.70 -6.43
C LEU A 57 -11.30 -4.71 -5.58
N SER A 58 -12.58 -5.01 -5.32
CA SER A 58 -13.37 -4.31 -4.33
C SER A 58 -12.91 -4.67 -2.91
N HIS A 59 -13.33 -3.89 -1.90
CA HIS A 59 -13.05 -4.19 -0.49
C HIS A 59 -13.56 -5.58 -0.09
N ARG A 60 -14.76 -5.98 -0.55
CA ARG A 60 -15.34 -7.29 -0.27
C ARG A 60 -14.56 -8.42 -0.92
N GLU A 61 -14.16 -8.27 -2.17
CA GLU A 61 -13.32 -9.28 -2.86
C GLU A 61 -11.96 -9.42 -2.17
N ALA A 62 -11.30 -8.32 -1.85
CA ALA A 62 -10.03 -8.35 -1.14
C ALA A 62 -10.16 -8.98 0.26
N SER A 63 -11.23 -8.68 0.99
CA SER A 63 -11.47 -9.25 2.33
C SER A 63 -11.70 -10.76 2.30
N VAL A 64 -12.40 -11.29 1.28
CA VAL A 64 -12.57 -12.74 1.09
C VAL A 64 -11.23 -13.43 0.83
N LEU A 65 -10.38 -12.85 -0.04
CA LEU A 65 -9.03 -13.41 -0.29
C LEU A 65 -8.16 -13.39 0.98
N LEU A 66 -8.23 -12.31 1.78
CA LEU A 66 -7.47 -12.20 3.04
C LEU A 66 -7.96 -13.18 4.12
N ALA A 67 -9.26 -13.50 4.13
CA ALA A 67 -9.87 -14.43 5.08
C ALA A 67 -9.71 -15.90 4.65
N CYS A 68 -9.34 -16.17 3.39
CA CYS A 68 -9.22 -17.52 2.86
C CYS A 68 -8.15 -18.32 3.62
N ASP A 69 -8.53 -19.49 4.14
CA ASP A 69 -7.66 -20.41 4.87
C ASP A 69 -7.44 -21.76 4.14
N ILE A 70 -7.86 -21.85 2.86
CA ILE A 70 -7.70 -23.03 2.01
C ILE A 70 -6.28 -23.00 1.38
N PRO A 71 -5.37 -23.90 1.76
CA PRO A 71 -3.96 -23.87 1.31
C PRO A 71 -3.81 -23.85 -0.22
N GLU A 72 -4.58 -24.65 -0.93
CA GLU A 72 -4.52 -24.73 -2.39
C GLU A 72 -4.89 -23.40 -3.08
N LEU A 73 -5.87 -22.69 -2.54
CA LEU A 73 -6.27 -21.38 -3.07
C LEU A 73 -5.27 -20.29 -2.69
N THR A 74 -4.67 -20.38 -1.52
CA THR A 74 -3.58 -19.51 -1.09
C THR A 74 -2.37 -19.65 -2.01
N GLU A 75 -2.01 -20.87 -2.39
CA GLU A 75 -0.94 -21.07 -3.39
C GLU A 75 -1.30 -20.51 -4.77
N LYS A 76 -2.57 -20.62 -5.20
CA LYS A 76 -3.05 -19.97 -6.42
C LYS A 76 -2.93 -18.43 -6.32
N MET A 77 -3.24 -17.83 -5.16
CA MET A 77 -3.06 -16.39 -4.92
C MET A 77 -1.59 -15.98 -5.05
N TYR A 78 -0.66 -16.72 -4.43
CA TYR A 78 0.77 -16.43 -4.54
C TYR A 78 1.29 -16.59 -5.97
N SER A 79 0.81 -17.62 -6.69
CA SER A 79 1.15 -17.83 -8.09
C SER A 79 0.67 -16.67 -8.97
N LEU A 80 -0.58 -16.23 -8.77
CA LEU A 80 -1.14 -15.09 -9.48
C LEU A 80 -0.42 -13.77 -9.14
N ALA A 81 -0.07 -13.54 -7.88
CA ALA A 81 0.71 -12.37 -7.47
C ALA A 81 2.08 -12.32 -8.18
N ARG A 82 2.73 -13.47 -8.34
CA ARG A 82 3.97 -13.60 -9.12
C ARG A 82 3.74 -13.29 -10.59
N GLU A 83 2.68 -13.84 -11.19
CA GLU A 83 2.29 -13.57 -12.58
C GLU A 83 2.06 -12.06 -12.82
N ILE A 84 1.32 -11.40 -11.92
CA ILE A 84 1.09 -9.96 -11.97
C ILE A 84 2.42 -9.19 -11.89
N LYS A 85 3.27 -9.53 -10.91
CA LYS A 85 4.60 -8.91 -10.77
C LYS A 85 5.43 -9.06 -12.06
N GLU A 86 5.47 -10.24 -12.64
CA GLU A 86 6.22 -10.50 -13.86
C GLU A 86 5.65 -9.74 -15.06
N ALA A 87 4.32 -9.65 -15.16
CA ALA A 87 3.67 -8.93 -16.24
C ALA A 87 3.97 -7.42 -16.24
N PHE A 88 4.04 -6.79 -15.05
CA PHE A 88 4.30 -5.35 -14.92
C PHE A 88 5.78 -4.99 -14.81
N TYR A 89 6.56 -5.78 -14.09
CA TYR A 89 7.96 -5.45 -13.75
C TYR A 89 8.98 -6.37 -14.45
N GLY A 90 8.55 -7.52 -14.99
CA GLY A 90 9.48 -8.53 -15.51
C GLY A 90 10.48 -8.95 -14.44
N ASN A 91 11.76 -9.04 -14.80
CA ASN A 91 12.85 -9.39 -13.89
C ASN A 91 13.41 -8.20 -13.09
N ARG A 92 12.79 -7.02 -13.21
CA ARG A 92 13.26 -5.83 -12.49
C ARG A 92 12.95 -5.93 -11.01
N ILE A 93 13.90 -5.51 -10.19
CA ILE A 93 13.74 -5.29 -8.76
C ILE A 93 13.65 -3.77 -8.56
N VAL A 94 12.59 -3.33 -7.89
CA VAL A 94 12.45 -1.92 -7.50
C VAL A 94 13.28 -1.71 -6.24
N MET A 95 14.38 -0.98 -6.37
CA MET A 95 15.16 -0.50 -5.23
C MET A 95 14.76 0.94 -4.92
N PHE A 96 14.55 1.25 -3.66
CA PHE A 96 14.21 2.59 -3.22
C PHE A 96 14.94 2.92 -1.92
N ALA A 97 15.19 4.21 -1.71
CA ALA A 97 15.62 4.74 -0.43
C ALA A 97 14.64 5.82 0.02
N PRO A 98 14.17 5.81 1.28
CA PRO A 98 13.31 6.87 1.78
C PRO A 98 14.14 8.16 1.97
N LEU A 99 13.62 9.27 1.45
CA LEU A 99 14.17 10.59 1.72
C LEU A 99 13.40 11.25 2.86
N TYR A 100 14.01 11.35 4.02
CA TYR A 100 13.41 11.98 5.20
C TYR A 100 13.56 13.49 5.12
N LEU A 101 12.48 14.19 4.82
CA LEU A 101 12.45 15.65 4.69
C LEU A 101 12.53 16.37 6.03
N SER A 102 12.03 15.75 7.09
CA SER A 102 11.98 16.31 8.44
C SER A 102 11.84 15.21 9.49
N ASN A 103 12.43 15.44 10.66
CA ASN A 103 12.22 14.60 11.85
C ASN A 103 11.42 15.32 12.96
N TYR A 104 10.75 16.42 12.64
CA TYR A 104 9.78 17.02 13.53
C TYR A 104 8.52 16.16 13.60
N CYS A 105 8.00 15.99 14.79
CA CYS A 105 6.76 15.22 15.03
C CYS A 105 5.97 15.87 16.15
N VAL A 106 4.63 15.85 16.03
CA VAL A 106 3.69 16.36 17.03
C VAL A 106 3.11 15.25 17.90
N ASN A 107 3.34 13.99 17.53
CA ASN A 107 2.79 12.82 18.21
C ASN A 107 3.63 12.40 19.43
N GLN A 108 3.04 11.55 20.26
CA GLN A 108 3.64 11.06 21.51
C GLN A 108 3.76 9.53 21.55
N CYS A 109 4.03 8.90 20.40
CA CYS A 109 4.16 7.45 20.29
C CYS A 109 5.28 6.95 21.21
N VAL A 110 4.97 6.09 22.16
CA VAL A 110 5.90 5.65 23.22
C VAL A 110 7.13 4.89 22.70
N TYR A 111 7.01 4.22 21.55
CA TYR A 111 8.10 3.44 20.95
C TYR A 111 8.95 4.25 19.92
N CYS A 112 8.52 5.45 19.55
CA CYS A 112 9.16 6.20 18.49
C CYS A 112 10.19 7.20 19.05
N PRO A 113 11.46 7.14 18.64
CA PRO A 113 12.46 8.09 19.13
C PRO A 113 12.18 9.53 18.70
N TYR A 114 11.38 9.73 17.63
CA TYR A 114 11.01 11.05 17.13
C TYR A 114 9.77 11.65 17.78
N HIS A 115 9.22 11.04 18.84
CA HIS A 115 8.06 11.59 19.53
C HIS A 115 8.34 13.00 20.08
N TYR A 116 7.31 13.84 20.16
CA TYR A 116 7.43 15.26 20.50
C TYR A 116 8.16 15.55 21.83
N GLN A 117 7.97 14.70 22.84
CA GLN A 117 8.57 14.88 24.16
C GLN A 117 10.07 14.57 24.21
N ASN A 118 10.61 13.82 23.26
CA ASN A 118 12.04 13.53 23.23
C ASN A 118 12.82 14.77 22.76
N LYS A 119 13.47 15.45 23.70
CA LYS A 119 14.30 16.64 23.44
C LYS A 119 15.79 16.31 23.23
N GLN A 120 16.17 15.04 23.32
CA GLN A 120 17.58 14.62 23.19
C GLN A 120 17.99 14.48 21.71
N ILE A 121 17.05 14.32 20.81
CA ILE A 121 17.31 14.18 19.39
C ILE A 121 17.29 15.56 18.71
N PRO A 122 18.36 15.94 17.99
CA PRO A 122 18.40 17.17 17.22
C PRO A 122 17.32 17.12 16.12
N ARG A 123 16.52 18.18 16.04
CA ARG A 123 15.46 18.32 15.04
C ARG A 123 15.99 19.05 13.83
N LYS A 124 15.70 18.49 12.64
CA LYS A 124 16.08 19.10 11.37
C LYS A 124 14.94 18.95 10.36
N LYS A 125 14.75 20.00 9.59
CA LYS A 125 13.96 19.99 8.35
C LYS A 125 14.91 20.39 7.24
N LEU A 126 14.96 19.58 6.18
CA LEU A 126 15.82 19.86 5.03
C LEU A 126 15.35 21.13 4.30
N THR A 127 16.30 21.93 3.87
CA THR A 127 16.07 23.03 2.95
C THR A 127 15.83 22.50 1.53
N GLN A 128 15.27 23.32 0.66
CA GLN A 128 15.09 22.97 -0.76
C GLN A 128 16.41 22.59 -1.45
N GLU A 129 17.52 23.24 -1.08
CA GLU A 129 18.83 22.95 -1.64
C GLU A 129 19.38 21.62 -1.16
N GLU A 130 19.23 21.30 0.13
CA GLU A 130 19.61 20.00 0.69
C GLU A 130 18.79 18.87 0.04
N VAL A 131 17.47 19.06 -0.15
CA VAL A 131 16.62 18.10 -0.87
C VAL A 131 17.11 17.89 -2.30
N ARG A 132 17.50 18.97 -3.00
CA ARG A 132 18.04 18.87 -4.37
C ARG A 132 19.36 18.08 -4.42
N GLN A 133 20.24 18.30 -3.45
CA GLN A 133 21.51 17.59 -3.35
C GLN A 133 21.28 16.09 -3.11
N GLU A 134 20.40 15.72 -2.17
CA GLU A 134 20.05 14.32 -1.88
C GLU A 134 19.41 13.63 -3.09
N VAL A 135 18.44 14.28 -3.75
CA VAL A 135 17.82 13.74 -4.97
C VAL A 135 18.85 13.54 -6.07
N ASN A 136 19.74 14.51 -6.29
CA ASN A 136 20.78 14.38 -7.30
C ASN A 136 21.74 13.22 -6.99
N TYR A 137 22.10 13.03 -5.71
CA TYR A 137 22.92 11.90 -5.29
C TYR A 137 22.27 10.55 -5.64
N PHE A 138 20.97 10.39 -5.34
CA PHE A 138 20.22 9.19 -5.67
C PHE A 138 19.95 9.00 -7.17
N CYS A 139 19.74 10.10 -7.92
CA CYS A 139 19.46 10.04 -9.35
C CYS A 139 20.72 9.82 -10.21
N LEU A 140 21.89 10.12 -9.69
CA LEU A 140 23.18 9.91 -10.38
C LEU A 140 23.68 8.47 -10.26
N ASP A 141 23.09 7.66 -9.38
CA ASP A 141 23.35 6.22 -9.35
C ASP A 141 22.47 5.52 -10.39
N PRO A 142 23.04 4.96 -11.47
CA PRO A 142 22.27 4.26 -12.52
C PRO A 142 21.51 3.03 -12.01
N SER A 143 21.82 2.55 -10.80
CA SER A 143 21.14 1.43 -10.13
C SER A 143 19.91 1.86 -9.33
N ALA A 144 19.75 3.14 -9.00
CA ALA A 144 18.62 3.68 -8.24
C ALA A 144 17.47 4.10 -9.17
N SER A 145 16.57 3.19 -9.46
CA SER A 145 15.53 3.41 -10.48
C SER A 145 14.34 4.28 -10.06
N TYR A 146 14.10 4.54 -8.76
CA TYR A 146 12.97 5.36 -8.29
C TYR A 146 13.22 5.98 -6.92
N VAL A 147 12.96 7.28 -6.81
CA VAL A 147 12.90 8.01 -5.52
C VAL A 147 11.42 8.26 -5.20
N ASN A 148 10.93 7.67 -4.12
CA ASN A 148 9.59 7.97 -3.60
C ASN A 148 9.69 9.04 -2.51
N PHE A 149 9.02 10.17 -2.72
CA PHE A 149 8.91 11.23 -1.73
C PHE A 149 7.74 10.94 -0.79
N TYR A 150 8.01 10.69 0.47
CA TYR A 150 6.98 10.64 1.50
C TYR A 150 6.92 11.99 2.20
N ASN A 151 5.79 12.67 2.05
CA ASN A 151 5.48 13.86 2.83
C ASN A 151 4.72 13.38 4.09
N SER A 152 5.40 13.31 5.21
CA SER A 152 4.75 13.11 6.51
C SER A 152 4.25 14.48 6.99
N THR A 153 3.00 14.82 6.65
CA THR A 153 2.27 15.92 7.28
C THR A 153 1.66 15.47 8.59
#